data_643230b1a4de0373a700e96f4da806a5
#
_entry.id   643230b1a4de0373a700e96f4da806a5
#
_cell.length_a   1.000
_cell.length_b   1.000
_cell.length_c   1.000
_cell.angle_alpha   90.00
_cell.angle_beta   90.00
_cell.angle_gamma   90.00
#
_symmetry.space_group_name_H-M   'P 1'
#
loop_
_entity.id
_entity.type
_entity.pdbx_description
1 polymer ?
#
loop_
_entity_poly.entity_id
_entity_poly.type
_entity_poly.pdbx_seq_one_letter_code
_entity_poly.pdbx_strand_id
1 'polypeptide(L)'
;PHCEKPYDCQYFDYCSKDRPVDWIQNLPGFGLKKVSELESRGVIGISDIGSTEKLNELQNRAVESTVSKTPWVSDRLSEVLSGVGYPMRFIDFETAAPTVPLFPRTSPREVISFQWSCHTLDSDRSLGHSDYLAGGESDPRREFVESLLRAVGTEGPVLVYSGYEQTTLRGLASLFPDLKSQIDDLIARFVDLLNLLKENYYHPAFRGSFSIKRVLPVMVPGYDYSDLAIGEGETASAAFVDIVEGRVGEDELDDVLYDLLEYCKRDTEAMVRIWQRL
;
A
#
# COMPACT_ATOMS: atom_id res chain seq x y z
N PRO A 1 1.37 11.89 -23.38
CA PRO A 1 2.71 11.49 -22.92
C PRO A 1 3.12 12.09 -21.57
N HIS A 2 2.41 13.12 -21.07
CA HIS A 2 2.73 13.83 -19.82
C HIS A 2 1.76 13.50 -18.68
N CYS A 3 0.81 12.59 -18.87
CA CYS A 3 -0.23 12.30 -17.86
C CYS A 3 0.27 11.38 -16.73
N GLU A 4 1.38 10.67 -16.94
CA GLU A 4 1.93 9.70 -15.97
C GLU A 4 3.40 10.00 -15.61
N LYS A 5 4.04 10.96 -16.26
CA LYS A 5 5.46 11.25 -16.03
C LYS A 5 5.78 12.74 -16.20
N PRO A 6 6.60 13.33 -15.31
CA PRO A 6 7.27 12.68 -14.18
C PRO A 6 6.34 12.39 -12.98
N TYR A 7 5.15 12.99 -12.94
CA TYR A 7 4.12 12.83 -11.91
C TYR A 7 2.76 12.63 -12.56
N ASP A 8 1.82 12.04 -11.82
CA ASP A 8 0.43 11.91 -12.26
C ASP A 8 -0.19 13.29 -12.50
N CYS A 9 -0.87 13.42 -13.63
CA CYS A 9 -1.48 14.69 -14.01
C CYS A 9 -2.76 14.94 -13.21
N GLN A 10 -2.83 16.03 -12.47
CA GLN A 10 -4.01 16.43 -11.68
C GLN A 10 -5.28 16.63 -12.54
N TYR A 11 -5.12 16.84 -13.85
CA TYR A 11 -6.24 16.98 -14.80
C TYR A 11 -6.58 15.67 -15.52
N PHE A 12 -6.01 14.54 -15.12
CA PHE A 12 -6.22 13.27 -15.82
C PHE A 12 -7.71 12.89 -15.88
N ASP A 13 -8.43 12.96 -14.77
CA ASP A 13 -9.86 12.64 -14.71
C ASP A 13 -10.70 13.58 -15.58
N TYR A 14 -10.36 14.86 -15.64
CA TYR A 14 -11.03 15.81 -16.52
C TYR A 14 -10.82 15.48 -17.99
N CYS A 15 -9.59 15.14 -18.38
CA CYS A 15 -9.26 14.81 -19.77
C CYS A 15 -9.82 13.44 -20.21
N SER A 16 -10.03 12.53 -19.26
CA SER A 16 -10.53 11.16 -19.53
C SER A 16 -12.02 10.97 -19.29
N LYS A 17 -12.75 12.01 -18.87
CA LYS A 17 -14.17 11.94 -18.51
C LYS A 17 -15.10 11.34 -19.58
N ASP A 18 -14.75 11.51 -20.88
CA ASP A 18 -15.53 11.02 -22.01
C ASP A 18 -15.06 9.62 -22.48
N ARG A 19 -14.09 9.01 -21.76
CA ARG A 19 -13.62 7.65 -22.07
C ARG A 19 -14.57 6.60 -21.51
N PRO A 20 -14.67 5.43 -22.17
CA PRO A 20 -15.52 4.34 -21.64
C PRO A 20 -15.01 3.84 -20.28
N VAL A 21 -15.92 3.27 -19.48
CA VAL A 21 -15.57 2.72 -18.15
C VAL A 21 -14.49 1.64 -18.24
N ASP A 22 -14.51 0.85 -19.31
CA ASP A 22 -13.53 -0.19 -19.63
C ASP A 22 -12.43 0.32 -20.56
N TRP A 23 -12.09 1.61 -20.48
CA TRP A 23 -11.03 2.18 -21.32
C TRP A 23 -9.74 1.36 -21.20
N ILE A 24 -9.10 1.16 -22.36
CA ILE A 24 -7.90 0.29 -22.48
C ILE A 24 -6.72 0.74 -21.61
N GLN A 25 -6.66 2.02 -21.21
CA GLN A 25 -5.72 2.53 -20.22
C GLN A 25 -5.85 1.82 -18.87
N ASN A 26 -7.02 1.31 -18.54
CA ASN A 26 -7.31 0.57 -17.30
C ASN A 26 -6.81 -0.88 -17.33
N LEU A 27 -6.10 -1.30 -18.38
CA LEU A 27 -5.50 -2.63 -18.39
C LEU A 27 -4.16 -2.61 -17.63
N PRO A 28 -3.94 -3.51 -16.65
CA PRO A 28 -2.73 -3.49 -15.83
C PRO A 28 -1.44 -3.46 -16.63
N GLY A 29 -0.55 -2.50 -16.35
CA GLY A 29 0.75 -2.39 -16.99
C GLY A 29 0.75 -1.87 -18.44
N PHE A 30 -0.38 -1.36 -18.95
CA PHE A 30 -0.42 -0.66 -20.23
C PHE A 30 0.01 0.79 -20.05
N GLY A 31 1.21 1.11 -20.57
CA GLY A 31 1.65 2.51 -20.65
C GLY A 31 1.02 3.25 -21.81
N LEU A 32 0.99 4.59 -21.73
CA LEU A 32 0.38 5.48 -22.73
C LEU A 32 0.78 5.21 -24.17
N LYS A 33 2.02 4.76 -24.42
CA LYS A 33 2.49 4.41 -25.77
C LYS A 33 1.68 3.25 -26.38
N LYS A 34 1.45 2.19 -25.58
CA LYS A 34 0.69 1.02 -26.03
C LYS A 34 -0.79 1.36 -26.20
N VAL A 35 -1.32 2.16 -25.29
CA VAL A 35 -2.70 2.69 -25.38
C VAL A 35 -2.88 3.48 -26.68
N SER A 36 -2.01 4.45 -26.98
CA SER A 36 -2.11 5.23 -28.23
C SER A 36 -2.00 4.39 -29.48
N GLU A 37 -1.14 3.35 -29.50
CA GLU A 37 -1.03 2.40 -30.60
C GLU A 37 -2.36 1.66 -30.84
N LEU A 38 -2.97 1.15 -29.79
CA LEU A 38 -4.23 0.41 -29.88
C LEU A 38 -5.41 1.31 -30.25
N GLU A 39 -5.49 2.52 -29.68
CA GLU A 39 -6.50 3.52 -30.04
C GLU A 39 -6.40 3.91 -31.54
N SER A 40 -5.19 4.03 -32.10
CA SER A 40 -5.01 4.30 -33.52
C SER A 40 -5.54 3.17 -34.44
N ARG A 41 -5.70 1.98 -33.89
CA ARG A 41 -6.28 0.80 -34.55
C ARG A 41 -7.77 0.61 -34.23
N GLY A 42 -8.40 1.57 -33.52
CA GLY A 42 -9.80 1.56 -33.15
C GLY A 42 -10.13 0.74 -31.89
N VAL A 43 -9.13 0.27 -31.13
CA VAL A 43 -9.32 -0.46 -29.87
C VAL A 43 -9.36 0.57 -28.75
N ILE A 44 -10.55 0.87 -28.24
CA ILE A 44 -10.76 1.91 -27.20
C ILE A 44 -11.04 1.29 -25.84
N GLY A 45 -11.86 0.25 -25.79
CA GLY A 45 -12.19 -0.49 -24.57
C GLY A 45 -11.37 -1.76 -24.41
N ILE A 46 -11.27 -2.25 -23.19
CA ILE A 46 -10.69 -3.56 -22.87
C ILE A 46 -11.48 -4.67 -23.57
N SER A 47 -12.81 -4.52 -23.69
CA SER A 47 -13.67 -5.44 -24.42
C SER A 47 -13.41 -5.50 -25.94
N ASP A 48 -12.75 -4.49 -26.52
CA ASP A 48 -12.38 -4.46 -27.95
C ASP A 48 -11.08 -5.18 -28.26
N ILE A 49 -10.37 -5.68 -27.24
CA ILE A 49 -9.07 -6.35 -27.42
C ILE A 49 -9.28 -7.68 -28.15
N GLY A 50 -8.71 -7.78 -29.35
CA GLY A 50 -8.76 -9.01 -30.14
C GLY A 50 -7.78 -10.07 -29.63
N SER A 51 -8.06 -11.34 -29.97
CA SER A 51 -7.23 -12.50 -29.61
C SER A 51 -5.79 -12.47 -30.17
N THR A 52 -5.49 -11.55 -31.05
CA THR A 52 -4.15 -11.37 -31.66
C THR A 52 -3.21 -10.53 -30.78
N GLU A 53 -3.71 -9.81 -29.78
CA GLU A 53 -2.88 -9.05 -28.87
C GLU A 53 -2.22 -9.98 -27.85
N LYS A 54 -0.90 -9.82 -27.69
CA LYS A 54 -0.14 -10.59 -26.70
C LYS A 54 -0.32 -9.95 -25.32
N LEU A 55 -1.06 -10.64 -24.46
CA LEU A 55 -1.32 -10.25 -23.08
C LEU A 55 -0.59 -11.19 -22.12
N ASN A 56 -0.11 -10.65 -20.98
CA ASN A 56 0.35 -11.46 -19.88
C ASN A 56 -0.84 -12.04 -19.08
N GLU A 57 -0.56 -12.91 -18.12
CA GLU A 57 -1.60 -13.58 -17.33
C GLU A 57 -2.51 -12.61 -16.60
N LEU A 58 -1.95 -11.57 -15.93
CA LEU A 58 -2.71 -10.55 -15.21
C LEU A 58 -3.62 -9.77 -16.16
N GLN A 59 -3.13 -9.43 -17.34
CA GLN A 59 -3.91 -8.74 -18.36
C GLN A 59 -5.04 -9.61 -18.92
N ASN A 60 -4.79 -10.90 -19.14
CA ASN A 60 -5.85 -11.83 -19.54
C ASN A 60 -6.95 -11.94 -18.48
N ARG A 61 -6.61 -12.04 -17.20
CA ARG A 61 -7.55 -12.03 -16.08
C ARG A 61 -8.38 -10.74 -16.05
N ALA A 62 -7.72 -9.59 -16.29
CA ALA A 62 -8.39 -8.30 -16.34
C ALA A 62 -9.37 -8.20 -17.52
N VAL A 63 -9.00 -8.70 -18.71
CA VAL A 63 -9.91 -8.78 -19.87
C VAL A 63 -11.09 -9.68 -19.57
N GLU A 64 -10.86 -10.91 -19.10
CA GLU A 64 -11.91 -11.88 -18.74
C GLU A 64 -12.90 -11.28 -17.75
N SER A 65 -12.38 -10.71 -16.65
CA SER A 65 -13.19 -10.09 -15.61
C SER A 65 -13.99 -8.88 -16.12
N THR A 66 -13.39 -8.06 -16.99
CA THR A 66 -14.07 -6.88 -17.56
C THR A 66 -15.19 -7.28 -18.53
N VAL A 67 -14.93 -8.27 -19.38
CA VAL A 67 -15.92 -8.78 -20.35
C VAL A 67 -17.08 -9.49 -19.64
N SER A 68 -16.79 -10.34 -18.65
CA SER A 68 -17.81 -11.04 -17.87
C SER A 68 -18.54 -10.14 -16.88
N LYS A 69 -17.98 -8.96 -16.55
CA LYS A 69 -18.46 -8.03 -15.51
C LYS A 69 -18.52 -8.66 -14.12
N THR A 70 -17.70 -9.69 -13.88
CA THR A 70 -17.62 -10.41 -12.61
C THR A 70 -16.15 -10.47 -12.15
N PRO A 71 -15.90 -10.58 -10.85
CA PRO A 71 -14.54 -10.81 -10.37
C PRO A 71 -13.96 -12.11 -10.98
N TRP A 72 -12.69 -12.05 -11.36
CA TRP A 72 -11.91 -13.24 -11.63
C TRP A 72 -11.30 -13.75 -10.31
N VAL A 73 -11.48 -15.01 -10.02
CA VAL A 73 -10.98 -15.66 -8.80
C VAL A 73 -10.25 -16.94 -9.20
N SER A 74 -9.03 -17.12 -8.69
CA SER A 74 -8.24 -18.33 -8.92
C SER A 74 -8.85 -19.54 -8.20
N ASP A 75 -8.88 -20.68 -8.84
CA ASP A 75 -9.27 -21.96 -8.21
C ASP A 75 -8.40 -22.33 -7.01
N ARG A 76 -7.18 -21.76 -6.94
CA ARG A 76 -6.22 -21.99 -5.86
C ARG A 76 -6.36 -21.02 -4.69
N LEU A 77 -7.21 -19.98 -4.78
CA LEU A 77 -7.31 -18.96 -3.74
C LEU A 77 -7.57 -19.56 -2.36
N SER A 78 -8.54 -20.47 -2.25
CA SER A 78 -8.88 -21.13 -0.97
C SER A 78 -7.69 -21.91 -0.37
N GLU A 79 -6.92 -22.61 -1.21
CA GLU A 79 -5.70 -23.31 -0.78
C GLU A 79 -4.64 -22.34 -0.27
N VAL A 80 -4.40 -21.25 -1.01
CA VAL A 80 -3.42 -20.20 -0.65
C VAL A 80 -3.79 -19.57 0.69
N LEU A 81 -5.06 -19.19 0.88
CA LEU A 81 -5.53 -18.57 2.12
C LEU A 81 -5.43 -19.53 3.32
N SER A 82 -5.80 -20.80 3.13
CA SER A 82 -5.72 -21.80 4.20
C SER A 82 -4.29 -22.18 4.60
N GLY A 83 -3.32 -21.90 3.71
CA GLY A 83 -1.89 -22.08 3.99
C GLY A 83 -1.29 -20.99 4.90
N VAL A 84 -2.00 -19.87 5.10
CA VAL A 84 -1.55 -18.78 5.98
C VAL A 84 -2.04 -19.02 7.40
N GLY A 85 -1.13 -19.27 8.33
CA GLY A 85 -1.44 -19.61 9.72
C GLY A 85 -1.81 -18.38 10.58
N TYR A 86 -2.04 -18.62 11.87
CA TYR A 86 -2.36 -17.61 12.88
C TYR A 86 -1.30 -17.60 14.01
N PRO A 87 -1.15 -16.50 14.75
CA PRO A 87 -1.79 -15.19 14.55
C PRO A 87 -1.23 -14.48 13.31
N MET A 88 -2.10 -13.79 12.56
CA MET A 88 -1.70 -12.96 11.42
C MET A 88 -1.43 -11.54 11.88
N ARG A 89 -0.33 -10.94 11.47
CA ARG A 89 -0.03 -9.53 11.74
C ARG A 89 -0.01 -8.74 10.45
N PHE A 90 -0.77 -7.66 10.40
CA PHE A 90 -0.85 -6.76 9.26
C PHE A 90 -0.11 -5.49 9.64
N ILE A 91 1.00 -5.20 8.99
CA ILE A 91 1.84 -4.05 9.32
C ILE A 91 1.92 -3.07 8.16
N ASP A 92 2.04 -1.80 8.51
CA ASP A 92 2.27 -0.70 7.60
C ASP A 92 3.17 0.34 8.24
N PHE A 93 3.94 1.09 7.42
CA PHE A 93 4.95 2.03 7.85
C PHE A 93 4.79 3.39 7.20
N GLU A 94 4.96 4.44 8.01
CA GLU A 94 5.11 5.80 7.50
C GLU A 94 6.57 6.26 7.61
N THR A 95 7.02 6.92 6.55
CA THR A 95 8.39 7.42 6.45
C THR A 95 8.43 8.80 5.85
N ALA A 96 9.47 9.55 6.20
CA ALA A 96 9.81 10.83 5.59
C ALA A 96 11.19 10.75 4.94
N ALA A 97 11.37 11.43 3.80
CA ALA A 97 12.68 11.55 3.13
C ALA A 97 12.97 13.03 2.83
N PRO A 98 13.23 13.84 3.86
CA PRO A 98 13.35 15.30 3.74
C PRO A 98 14.58 15.69 2.92
N THR A 99 14.45 16.78 2.16
CA THR A 99 15.56 17.31 1.37
C THR A 99 16.66 17.91 2.27
N VAL A 100 16.25 18.47 3.42
CA VAL A 100 17.17 18.97 4.47
C VAL A 100 17.20 17.92 5.58
N PRO A 101 18.37 17.46 6.03
CA PRO A 101 18.46 16.50 7.13
C PRO A 101 17.77 17.01 8.40
N LEU A 102 16.86 16.20 8.97
CA LEU A 102 16.13 16.54 10.21
C LEU A 102 16.95 16.23 11.47
N PHE A 103 17.78 15.22 11.44
CA PHE A 103 18.49 14.76 12.62
C PHE A 103 20.01 14.76 12.39
N PRO A 104 20.82 14.90 13.46
CA PRO A 104 22.28 14.81 13.35
C PRO A 104 22.71 13.50 12.68
N ARG A 105 23.70 13.61 11.78
CA ARG A 105 24.27 12.46 11.04
C ARG A 105 23.33 11.78 10.04
N THR A 106 22.21 12.40 9.67
CA THR A 106 21.39 11.98 8.54
C THR A 106 21.80 12.73 7.26
N SER A 107 21.48 12.15 6.11
CA SER A 107 21.81 12.68 4.78
C SER A 107 20.55 13.27 4.12
N PRO A 108 20.68 14.17 3.13
CA PRO A 108 19.56 14.61 2.32
C PRO A 108 18.83 13.45 1.68
N ARG A 109 17.50 13.44 1.79
CA ARG A 109 16.60 12.38 1.26
C ARG A 109 16.82 11.00 1.85
N GLU A 110 17.50 10.90 2.98
CA GLU A 110 17.57 9.65 3.76
C GLU A 110 16.20 9.33 4.34
N VAL A 111 15.81 8.05 4.25
CA VAL A 111 14.51 7.60 4.75
C VAL A 111 14.52 7.53 6.27
N ILE A 112 13.60 8.24 6.89
CA ILE A 112 13.36 8.26 8.33
C ILE A 112 12.03 7.58 8.57
N SER A 113 12.06 6.36 9.14
CA SER A 113 10.86 5.64 9.55
C SER A 113 10.41 6.20 10.89
N PHE A 114 9.20 6.75 10.95
CA PHE A 114 8.72 7.49 12.12
C PHE A 114 7.45 6.90 12.73
N GLN A 115 6.72 6.06 11.98
CA GLN A 115 5.48 5.46 12.46
C GLN A 115 5.31 4.05 11.90
N TRP A 116 4.75 3.17 12.72
CA TRP A 116 4.20 1.89 12.28
C TRP A 116 2.85 1.61 12.93
N SER A 117 2.02 0.87 12.24
CA SER A 117 0.77 0.29 12.74
C SER A 117 0.79 -1.22 12.56
N CYS A 118 0.17 -1.95 13.49
CA CYS A 118 0.06 -3.40 13.44
C CYS A 118 -1.32 -3.85 13.93
N HIS A 119 -2.13 -4.44 13.05
CA HIS A 119 -3.29 -5.22 13.47
C HIS A 119 -2.92 -6.69 13.62
N THR A 120 -3.40 -7.31 14.69
CA THR A 120 -3.24 -8.75 14.93
C THR A 120 -4.59 -9.45 14.86
N LEU A 121 -4.73 -10.39 13.93
CA LEU A 121 -5.91 -11.24 13.78
C LEU A 121 -5.60 -12.63 14.30
N ASP A 122 -6.29 -13.04 15.36
CA ASP A 122 -6.14 -14.36 15.96
C ASP A 122 -7.06 -15.41 15.33
N SER A 123 -6.81 -16.68 15.63
CA SER A 123 -7.58 -17.81 15.10
C SER A 123 -9.05 -17.82 15.52
N ASP A 124 -9.39 -17.19 16.64
CA ASP A 124 -10.78 -16.99 17.13
C ASP A 124 -11.45 -15.77 16.50
N ARG A 125 -10.76 -15.09 15.53
CA ARG A 125 -11.16 -13.86 14.86
C ARG A 125 -11.15 -12.62 15.74
N SER A 126 -10.56 -12.67 16.93
CA SER A 126 -10.31 -11.46 17.70
C SER A 126 -9.28 -10.58 16.98
N LEU A 127 -9.49 -9.26 17.06
CA LEU A 127 -8.64 -8.28 16.40
C LEU A 127 -8.04 -7.35 17.46
N GLY A 128 -6.70 -7.38 17.56
CA GLY A 128 -5.91 -6.44 18.37
C GLY A 128 -5.27 -5.39 17.49
N HIS A 129 -4.87 -4.26 18.10
CA HIS A 129 -4.11 -3.20 17.43
C HIS A 129 -3.01 -2.68 18.34
N SER A 130 -1.86 -2.37 17.76
CA SER A 130 -0.76 -1.65 18.39
C SER A 130 -0.09 -0.75 17.36
N ASP A 131 0.50 0.34 17.80
CA ASP A 131 1.16 1.33 16.98
C ASP A 131 2.39 1.92 17.67
N TYR A 132 3.13 2.70 16.91
CA TYR A 132 4.19 3.58 17.35
C TYR A 132 4.19 4.83 16.47
N LEU A 133 4.31 5.99 17.08
CA LEU A 133 4.50 7.27 16.42
C LEU A 133 5.59 8.03 17.15
N ALA A 134 6.59 8.52 16.40
CA ALA A 134 7.67 9.31 16.95
C ALA A 134 7.22 10.74 17.32
N GLY A 135 7.64 11.22 18.47
CA GLY A 135 7.36 12.60 18.91
C GLY A 135 8.18 13.70 18.22
N GLY A 136 9.19 13.34 17.40
CA GLY A 136 9.99 14.32 16.65
C GLY A 136 11.24 14.87 17.37
N GLU A 137 11.48 14.54 18.62
CA GLU A 137 12.59 15.10 19.43
C GLU A 137 13.98 14.55 19.04
N SER A 138 14.04 13.33 18.53
CA SER A 138 15.29 12.65 18.17
C SER A 138 15.09 11.71 16.99
N ASP A 139 16.18 11.20 16.38
CA ASP A 139 16.11 10.20 15.32
C ASP A 139 15.34 8.95 15.79
N PRO A 140 14.14 8.69 15.26
CA PRO A 140 13.25 7.67 15.77
C PRO A 140 13.57 6.26 15.30
N ARG A 141 14.44 6.09 14.31
CA ARG A 141 14.61 4.85 13.57
C ARG A 141 14.98 3.65 14.42
N ARG A 142 15.77 3.85 15.47
CA ARG A 142 16.12 2.76 16.38
C ARG A 142 14.93 2.32 17.23
N GLU A 143 14.23 3.26 17.84
CA GLU A 143 13.05 2.97 18.65
C GLU A 143 11.91 2.40 17.81
N PHE A 144 11.72 2.90 16.59
CA PHE A 144 10.79 2.34 15.60
C PHE A 144 11.02 0.84 15.42
N VAL A 145 12.25 0.41 15.13
CA VAL A 145 12.58 -1.02 14.93
C VAL A 145 12.40 -1.83 16.21
N GLU A 146 12.95 -1.35 17.32
CA GLU A 146 12.89 -2.10 18.59
C GLU A 146 11.45 -2.26 19.09
N SER A 147 10.61 -1.23 18.95
CA SER A 147 9.19 -1.31 19.31
C SER A 147 8.41 -2.23 18.37
N LEU A 148 8.67 -2.16 17.05
CA LEU A 148 8.06 -3.05 16.06
C LEU A 148 8.38 -4.52 16.35
N LEU A 149 9.65 -4.86 16.58
CA LEU A 149 10.08 -6.22 16.87
C LEU A 149 9.42 -6.77 18.13
N ARG A 150 9.25 -5.93 19.16
CA ARG A 150 8.49 -6.31 20.38
C ARG A 150 7.02 -6.55 20.10
N ALA A 151 6.37 -5.67 19.33
CA ALA A 151 4.92 -5.75 19.04
C ALA A 151 4.58 -6.94 18.14
N VAL A 152 5.37 -7.16 17.08
CA VAL A 152 5.15 -8.25 16.12
C VAL A 152 5.56 -9.61 16.68
N GLY A 153 6.52 -9.67 17.62
CA GLY A 153 7.04 -10.91 18.20
C GLY A 153 7.66 -11.85 17.15
N THR A 154 7.78 -13.14 17.50
CA THR A 154 8.54 -14.11 16.70
C THR A 154 7.67 -15.14 15.97
N GLU A 155 6.36 -15.15 16.18
CA GLU A 155 5.45 -16.18 15.66
C GLU A 155 4.44 -15.63 14.67
N GLY A 156 3.97 -16.51 13.79
CA GLY A 156 2.91 -16.25 12.81
C GLY A 156 3.37 -15.44 11.59
N PRO A 157 2.59 -15.46 10.51
CA PRO A 157 2.84 -14.69 9.30
C PRO A 157 2.66 -13.19 9.54
N VAL A 158 3.40 -12.39 8.77
CA VAL A 158 3.31 -10.92 8.78
C VAL A 158 2.89 -10.46 7.39
N LEU A 159 1.70 -9.90 7.29
CA LEU A 159 1.13 -9.43 6.04
C LEU A 159 1.54 -7.98 5.80
N VAL A 160 2.03 -7.71 4.61
CA VAL A 160 2.43 -6.39 4.10
C VAL A 160 1.69 -6.10 2.79
N TYR A 161 1.54 -4.82 2.43
CA TYR A 161 0.91 -4.45 1.17
C TYR A 161 1.94 -3.93 0.17
N SER A 162 2.91 -4.72 -0.13
CA SER A 162 3.97 -4.55 -1.13
C SER A 162 5.36 -4.90 -0.58
N GLY A 163 6.42 -4.59 -1.35
CA GLY A 163 7.80 -4.77 -0.90
C GLY A 163 8.39 -3.56 -0.17
N TYR A 164 7.58 -2.55 0.16
CA TYR A 164 8.07 -1.32 0.76
C TYR A 164 8.61 -1.53 2.18
N GLU A 165 7.84 -2.22 3.03
CA GLU A 165 8.20 -2.55 4.42
C GLU A 165 9.49 -3.38 4.45
N GLN A 166 9.60 -4.35 3.52
CA GLN A 166 10.81 -5.15 3.40
C GLN A 166 12.04 -4.31 3.04
N THR A 167 11.89 -3.36 2.11
CA THR A 167 12.98 -2.47 1.69
C THR A 167 13.41 -1.55 2.83
N THR A 168 12.45 -0.98 3.54
CA THR A 168 12.66 -0.13 4.71
C THR A 168 13.39 -0.88 5.82
N LEU A 169 12.94 -2.07 6.17
CA LEU A 169 13.58 -2.92 7.20
C LEU A 169 15.00 -3.34 6.81
N ARG A 170 15.28 -3.63 5.55
CA ARG A 170 16.66 -3.90 5.09
C ARG A 170 17.58 -2.70 5.24
N GLY A 171 17.06 -1.49 4.99
CA GLY A 171 17.76 -0.25 5.26
C GLY A 171 18.10 -0.10 6.74
N LEU A 172 17.12 -0.34 7.61
CA LEU A 172 17.28 -0.30 9.07
C LEU A 172 18.24 -1.39 9.59
N ALA A 173 18.21 -2.59 9.02
CA ALA A 173 19.18 -3.66 9.34
C ALA A 173 20.63 -3.29 8.98
N SER A 174 20.81 -2.50 7.92
CA SER A 174 22.11 -1.97 7.54
C SER A 174 22.58 -0.86 8.48
N LEU A 175 21.66 -0.04 8.97
CA LEU A 175 21.93 1.05 9.91
C LEU A 175 22.18 0.53 11.34
N PHE A 176 21.49 -0.55 11.75
CA PHE A 176 21.58 -1.19 13.07
C PHE A 176 21.98 -2.66 12.95
N PRO A 177 23.28 -2.97 12.73
CA PRO A 177 23.76 -4.35 12.52
C PRO A 177 23.48 -5.29 13.69
N ASP A 178 23.35 -4.77 14.91
CA ASP A 178 22.99 -5.51 16.12
C ASP A 178 21.55 -6.04 16.12
N LEU A 179 20.64 -5.41 15.36
CA LEU A 179 19.26 -5.83 15.18
C LEU A 179 19.03 -6.66 13.92
N LYS A 180 20.06 -6.80 13.06
CA LYS A 180 19.94 -7.41 11.74
C LYS A 180 19.31 -8.80 11.76
N SER A 181 19.74 -9.67 12.67
CA SER A 181 19.21 -11.05 12.74
C SER A 181 17.70 -11.05 13.01
N GLN A 182 17.25 -10.23 13.96
CA GLN A 182 15.82 -10.15 14.33
C GLN A 182 15.00 -9.56 13.18
N ILE A 183 15.55 -8.59 12.44
CA ILE A 183 14.91 -8.00 11.26
C ILE A 183 14.83 -9.04 10.13
N ASP A 184 15.89 -9.80 9.87
CA ASP A 184 15.88 -10.85 8.84
C ASP A 184 14.85 -11.94 9.18
N ASP A 185 14.74 -12.34 10.47
CA ASP A 185 13.72 -13.30 10.94
C ASP A 185 12.30 -12.76 10.78
N LEU A 186 12.08 -11.46 11.01
CA LEU A 186 10.80 -10.80 10.76
C LEU A 186 10.46 -10.82 9.27
N ILE A 187 11.39 -10.42 8.39
CA ILE A 187 11.18 -10.39 6.94
C ILE A 187 10.90 -11.79 6.38
N ALA A 188 11.50 -12.84 6.94
CA ALA A 188 11.29 -14.22 6.49
C ALA A 188 9.83 -14.70 6.66
N ARG A 189 9.04 -14.03 7.49
CA ARG A 189 7.60 -14.31 7.74
C ARG A 189 6.65 -13.48 6.87
N PHE A 190 7.18 -12.63 5.99
CA PHE A 190 6.34 -11.74 5.19
C PHE A 190 5.49 -12.49 4.16
N VAL A 191 4.23 -12.11 4.12
CA VAL A 191 3.27 -12.48 3.09
C VAL A 191 2.81 -11.21 2.39
N ASP A 192 3.15 -11.07 1.13
CA ASP A 192 2.78 -9.90 0.32
C ASP A 192 1.34 -10.03 -0.17
N LEU A 193 0.42 -9.28 0.46
CA LEU A 193 -1.01 -9.28 0.13
C LEU A 193 -1.28 -8.71 -1.27
N LEU A 194 -0.48 -7.73 -1.73
CA LEU A 194 -0.61 -7.19 -3.08
C LEU A 194 -0.31 -8.25 -4.14
N ASN A 195 0.76 -9.04 -3.96
CA ASN A 195 1.09 -10.14 -4.86
C ASN A 195 0.04 -11.25 -4.80
N LEU A 196 -0.43 -11.60 -3.60
CA LEU A 196 -1.51 -12.57 -3.42
C LEU A 196 -2.76 -12.14 -4.20
N LEU A 197 -3.16 -10.87 -4.12
CA LEU A 197 -4.27 -10.31 -4.90
C LEU A 197 -4.00 -10.41 -6.41
N LYS A 198 -2.86 -9.93 -6.88
CA LYS A 198 -2.52 -9.97 -8.32
C LYS A 198 -2.55 -11.37 -8.92
N GLU A 199 -2.16 -12.36 -8.13
CA GLU A 199 -2.11 -13.75 -8.58
C GLU A 199 -3.46 -14.45 -8.51
N ASN A 200 -4.34 -14.08 -7.57
CA ASN A 200 -5.52 -14.89 -7.23
C ASN A 200 -6.85 -14.17 -7.35
N TYR A 201 -6.86 -12.84 -7.52
CA TYR A 201 -8.10 -12.09 -7.56
C TYR A 201 -7.99 -10.85 -8.46
N TYR A 202 -9.00 -10.59 -9.28
CA TYR A 202 -9.13 -9.34 -10.02
C TYR A 202 -10.60 -8.92 -10.11
N HIS A 203 -10.89 -7.65 -9.84
CA HIS A 203 -12.22 -7.08 -10.01
C HIS A 203 -12.20 -5.99 -11.10
N PRO A 204 -13.23 -5.91 -12.01
CA PRO A 204 -13.23 -4.92 -13.10
C PRO A 204 -13.12 -3.48 -12.59
N ALA A 205 -13.72 -3.19 -11.42
CA ALA A 205 -13.69 -1.86 -10.80
C ALA A 205 -12.31 -1.46 -10.24
N PHE A 206 -11.32 -2.36 -10.22
CA PHE A 206 -9.93 -2.00 -9.92
C PHE A 206 -9.33 -1.12 -10.99
N ARG A 207 -9.86 -1.19 -12.23
CA ARG A 207 -9.41 -0.38 -13.36
C ARG A 207 -7.88 -0.42 -13.54
N GLY A 208 -7.31 -1.62 -13.43
CA GLY A 208 -5.87 -1.87 -13.59
C GLY A 208 -5.00 -1.50 -12.40
N SER A 209 -5.52 -0.83 -11.39
CA SER A 209 -4.77 -0.44 -10.19
C SER A 209 -5.01 -1.42 -9.05
N PHE A 210 -3.92 -1.83 -8.41
CA PHE A 210 -3.95 -2.63 -7.18
C PHE A 210 -3.55 -1.80 -5.95
N SER A 211 -3.54 -0.46 -6.05
CA SER A 211 -3.38 0.39 -4.87
C SER A 211 -4.45 0.04 -3.83
N ILE A 212 -4.06 -0.02 -2.55
CA ILE A 212 -5.00 -0.33 -1.46
C ILE A 212 -6.20 0.61 -1.46
N LYS A 213 -6.00 1.89 -1.78
CA LYS A 213 -7.04 2.92 -1.91
C LYS A 213 -8.02 2.67 -3.06
N ARG A 214 -7.62 1.88 -4.06
CA ARG A 214 -8.51 1.44 -5.15
C ARG A 214 -9.19 0.11 -4.84
N VAL A 215 -8.47 -0.82 -4.22
CA VAL A 215 -8.96 -2.16 -3.90
C VAL A 215 -9.98 -2.13 -2.77
N LEU A 216 -9.68 -1.38 -1.70
CA LEU A 216 -10.50 -1.35 -0.48
C LEU A 216 -11.97 -0.98 -0.73
N PRO A 217 -12.32 0.15 -1.35
CA PRO A 217 -13.73 0.53 -1.53
C PRO A 217 -14.50 -0.41 -2.48
N VAL A 218 -13.79 -1.14 -3.34
CA VAL A 218 -14.40 -2.14 -4.22
C VAL A 218 -14.71 -3.44 -3.47
N MET A 219 -13.79 -3.90 -2.62
CA MET A 219 -13.96 -5.14 -1.87
C MET A 219 -14.79 -4.94 -0.60
N VAL A 220 -14.75 -3.74 -0.01
CA VAL A 220 -15.43 -3.37 1.24
C VAL A 220 -16.24 -2.09 1.01
N PRO A 221 -17.41 -2.16 0.34
CA PRO A 221 -18.21 -0.98 0.05
C PRO A 221 -18.55 -0.17 1.30
N GLY A 222 -18.37 1.16 1.21
CA GLY A 222 -18.61 2.09 2.32
C GLY A 222 -17.42 2.20 3.30
N TYR A 223 -16.28 1.63 2.99
CA TYR A 223 -15.07 1.78 3.77
C TYR A 223 -13.92 2.30 2.88
N ASP A 224 -13.46 3.49 3.15
CA ASP A 224 -12.40 4.18 2.41
C ASP A 224 -11.61 5.16 3.32
N TYR A 225 -10.96 6.15 2.74
CA TYR A 225 -10.13 7.15 3.43
C TYR A 225 -10.75 8.54 3.44
N SER A 226 -11.99 8.70 2.97
CA SER A 226 -12.61 10.02 2.74
C SER A 226 -12.98 10.75 4.04
N ASP A 227 -13.06 10.04 5.15
CA ASP A 227 -13.34 10.56 6.49
C ASP A 227 -12.08 10.98 7.26
N LEU A 228 -10.88 10.71 6.73
CA LEU A 228 -9.62 11.03 7.37
C LEU A 228 -9.12 12.43 6.95
N ALA A 229 -8.55 13.16 7.88
CA ALA A 229 -7.89 14.44 7.60
C ALA A 229 -6.57 14.24 6.81
N ILE A 230 -5.81 13.19 7.15
CA ILE A 230 -4.67 12.71 6.36
C ILE A 230 -5.14 11.51 5.54
N GLY A 231 -5.13 11.64 4.21
CA GLY A 231 -5.54 10.59 3.29
C GLY A 231 -4.43 10.09 2.35
N GLU A 232 -3.23 10.67 2.44
CA GLU A 232 -2.09 10.37 1.57
C GLU A 232 -0.77 10.31 2.34
N GLY A 233 0.11 9.36 2.01
CA GLY A 233 1.41 9.20 2.66
C GLY A 233 2.32 10.43 2.51
N GLU A 234 2.22 11.19 1.40
CA GLU A 234 2.96 12.44 1.24
C GLU A 234 2.53 13.49 2.27
N THR A 235 1.22 13.55 2.58
CA THR A 235 0.69 14.45 3.63
C THR A 235 1.16 14.00 5.01
N ALA A 236 1.17 12.70 5.30
CA ALA A 236 1.70 12.15 6.55
C ALA A 236 3.18 12.46 6.73
N SER A 237 3.98 12.27 5.67
CA SER A 237 5.40 12.62 5.65
C SER A 237 5.63 14.12 5.92
N ALA A 238 4.85 15.00 5.28
CA ALA A 238 4.93 16.44 5.48
C ALA A 238 4.56 16.85 6.91
N ALA A 239 3.48 16.28 7.45
CA ALA A 239 3.03 16.55 8.83
C ALA A 239 4.11 16.17 9.85
N PHE A 240 4.76 15.01 9.69
CA PHE A 240 5.87 14.63 10.56
C PHE A 240 7.06 15.60 10.47
N VAL A 241 7.43 16.03 9.25
CA VAL A 241 8.50 17.04 9.06
C VAL A 241 8.12 18.35 9.76
N ASP A 242 6.86 18.78 9.67
CA ASP A 242 6.38 20.01 10.32
C ASP A 242 6.44 19.92 11.86
N ILE A 243 6.14 18.73 12.43
CA ILE A 243 6.31 18.47 13.86
C ILE A 243 7.77 18.63 14.27
N VAL A 244 8.69 17.94 13.58
CA VAL A 244 10.15 17.96 13.90
C VAL A 244 10.73 19.36 13.80
N GLU A 245 10.29 20.15 12.82
CA GLU A 245 10.77 21.53 12.61
C GLU A 245 10.05 22.56 13.49
N GLY A 246 9.11 22.14 14.35
CA GLY A 246 8.36 23.02 15.24
C GLY A 246 7.42 23.98 14.51
N ARG A 247 6.91 23.60 13.34
CA ARG A 247 5.94 24.37 12.57
C ARG A 247 4.49 24.13 12.96
N VAL A 248 4.23 23.07 13.71
CA VAL A 248 2.92 22.76 14.28
C VAL A 248 2.78 23.49 15.62
N GLY A 249 1.67 24.22 15.81
CA GLY A 249 1.38 24.90 17.07
C GLY A 249 1.09 23.90 18.21
N GLU A 250 1.36 24.30 19.45
CA GLU A 250 1.12 23.44 20.61
C GLU A 250 -0.36 23.02 20.76
N ASP A 251 -1.27 23.89 20.33
CA ASP A 251 -2.72 23.66 20.33
C ASP A 251 -3.22 22.75 19.18
N GLU A 252 -2.41 22.55 18.13
CA GLU A 252 -2.72 21.71 16.99
C GLU A 252 -1.99 20.35 17.03
N LEU A 253 -0.96 20.23 17.86
CA LEU A 253 -0.07 19.07 17.88
C LEU A 253 -0.82 17.75 18.17
N ASP A 254 -1.71 17.74 19.15
CA ASP A 254 -2.46 16.55 19.51
C ASP A 254 -3.38 16.08 18.38
N ASP A 255 -4.00 17.00 17.65
CA ASP A 255 -4.86 16.71 16.52
C ASP A 255 -4.03 16.13 15.35
N VAL A 256 -2.87 16.70 15.04
CA VAL A 256 -1.97 16.19 13.97
C VAL A 256 -1.44 14.81 14.32
N LEU A 257 -1.04 14.57 15.56
CA LEU A 257 -0.60 13.24 16.02
C LEU A 257 -1.74 12.20 15.94
N TYR A 258 -2.95 12.58 16.32
CA TYR A 258 -4.13 11.72 16.18
C TYR A 258 -4.41 11.36 14.71
N ASP A 259 -4.37 12.35 13.81
CA ASP A 259 -4.61 12.13 12.38
C ASP A 259 -3.57 11.20 11.74
N LEU A 260 -2.29 11.33 12.15
CA LEU A 260 -1.22 10.42 11.73
C LEU A 260 -1.49 8.98 12.21
N LEU A 261 -1.88 8.80 13.49
CA LEU A 261 -2.21 7.49 14.03
C LEU A 261 -3.39 6.84 13.31
N GLU A 262 -4.48 7.58 13.09
CA GLU A 262 -5.68 7.06 12.42
C GLU A 262 -5.41 6.73 10.94
N TYR A 263 -4.54 7.48 10.25
CA TYR A 263 -4.17 7.18 8.86
C TYR A 263 -3.42 5.84 8.74
N CYS A 264 -2.31 5.65 9.45
CA CYS A 264 -1.53 4.41 9.38
C CYS A 264 -2.32 3.19 9.92
N LYS A 265 -3.16 3.38 10.94
CA LYS A 265 -4.10 2.37 11.43
C LYS A 265 -5.13 1.97 10.38
N ARG A 266 -5.64 2.93 9.57
CA ARG A 266 -6.57 2.67 8.48
C ARG A 266 -5.94 1.75 7.42
N ASP A 267 -4.66 1.93 7.09
CA ASP A 267 -3.97 1.09 6.11
C ASP A 267 -3.87 -0.37 6.58
N THR A 268 -3.50 -0.61 7.83
CA THR A 268 -3.46 -1.97 8.39
C THR A 268 -4.86 -2.58 8.57
N GLU A 269 -5.86 -1.80 8.97
CA GLU A 269 -7.25 -2.26 9.05
C GLU A 269 -7.81 -2.59 7.66
N ALA A 270 -7.46 -1.80 6.65
CA ALA A 270 -7.82 -2.06 5.25
C ALA A 270 -7.28 -3.43 4.79
N MET A 271 -6.04 -3.76 5.11
CA MET A 271 -5.48 -5.08 4.79
C MET A 271 -6.25 -6.22 5.47
N VAL A 272 -6.62 -6.08 6.76
CA VAL A 272 -7.45 -7.06 7.47
C VAL A 272 -8.80 -7.25 6.77
N ARG A 273 -9.47 -6.16 6.41
CA ARG A 273 -10.78 -6.20 5.76
C ARG A 273 -10.72 -6.82 4.36
N ILE A 274 -9.67 -6.49 3.59
CA ILE A 274 -9.41 -7.11 2.28
C ILE A 274 -9.19 -8.62 2.45
N TRP A 275 -8.33 -9.03 3.40
CA TRP A 275 -8.09 -10.43 3.72
C TRP A 275 -9.36 -11.20 4.05
N GLN A 276 -10.23 -10.62 4.86
CA GLN A 276 -11.51 -11.24 5.26
C GLN A 276 -12.53 -11.36 4.12
N ARG A 277 -12.30 -10.66 2.99
CA ARG A 277 -13.15 -10.70 1.79
C ARG A 277 -12.67 -11.65 0.71
N LEU A 278 -11.43 -12.09 0.80
CA LEU A 278 -10.87 -13.12 -0.04
C LEU A 278 -11.33 -14.51 0.41
#